data_a713ad0fbd70288332d271d3b0fa1f32
#
_entry.id   a713ad0fbd70288332d271d3b0fa1f32
#
_cell.length_a   1.000
_cell.length_b   1.000
_cell.length_c   1.000
_cell.angle_alpha   90.00
_cell.angle_beta   90.00
_cell.angle_gamma   90.00
#
_symmetry.space_group_name_H-M   'P 1'
#
loop_
_entity.id
_entity.type
_entity.pdbx_description
1 polymer ?
#
loop_
_entity_poly.entity_id
_entity_poly.type
_entity_poly.pdbx_seq_one_letter_code
_entity_poly.pdbx_strand_id
1 'polypeptide(L)'
;MKGKWLTGVLVLAMAAVTLAGCGAKDATKEKVEQVTLNEVAHSIFYAPQYVAIEEGYFADEGIDLMLITGFGADKVLTAMISGEADIGFMGAEATVYAYLEGTADPVVNFAQLTQRAGNFVVGREKDNSFTWEKLKNKEVLGGRK
;
A
#
# COMPACT_ATOMS: atom_id res chain seq x y z
N MET A 1 -10.65 68.56 -29.21
CA MET A 1 -10.49 68.09 -27.81
C MET A 1 -11.21 66.77 -27.55
N LYS A 2 -11.70 66.01 -28.54
CA LYS A 2 -12.43 64.73 -28.36
C LYS A 2 -11.57 63.49 -28.43
N GLY A 3 -10.30 63.58 -28.88
CA GLY A 3 -9.43 62.40 -29.04
C GLY A 3 -8.69 61.95 -27.79
N LYS A 4 -8.42 62.84 -26.85
CA LYS A 4 -7.64 62.52 -25.63
C LYS A 4 -8.44 61.71 -24.57
N TRP A 5 -9.75 61.80 -24.60
CA TRP A 5 -10.62 61.04 -23.69
C TRP A 5 -10.76 59.56 -24.14
N LEU A 6 -10.81 59.30 -25.43
CA LEU A 6 -10.90 57.97 -25.97
C LEU A 6 -9.60 57.15 -25.71
N THR A 7 -8.42 57.80 -25.78
CA THR A 7 -7.14 57.12 -25.47
C THR A 7 -7.01 56.79 -23.99
N GLY A 8 -7.49 57.64 -23.08
CA GLY A 8 -7.50 57.38 -21.66
C GLY A 8 -8.38 56.19 -21.25
N VAL A 9 -9.56 56.08 -21.86
CA VAL A 9 -10.50 54.97 -21.59
C VAL A 9 -9.97 53.64 -22.14
N LEU A 10 -9.31 53.67 -23.31
CA LEU A 10 -8.72 52.48 -23.93
C LEU A 10 -7.54 51.90 -23.09
N VAL A 11 -6.69 52.77 -22.53
CA VAL A 11 -5.58 52.37 -21.67
C VAL A 11 -6.05 51.82 -20.33
N LEU A 12 -7.13 52.42 -19.76
CA LEU A 12 -7.71 51.91 -18.51
C LEU A 12 -8.39 50.55 -18.69
N ALA A 13 -9.02 50.29 -19.86
CA ALA A 13 -9.65 49.01 -20.19
C ALA A 13 -8.61 47.91 -20.40
N MET A 14 -7.43 48.22 -20.98
CA MET A 14 -6.34 47.26 -21.14
C MET A 14 -5.65 46.90 -19.81
N ALA A 15 -5.53 47.84 -18.88
CA ALA A 15 -4.98 47.59 -17.54
C ALA A 15 -5.90 46.72 -16.67
N ALA A 16 -7.20 46.77 -16.86
CA ALA A 16 -8.16 45.94 -16.11
C ALA A 16 -8.16 44.47 -16.55
N VAL A 17 -7.80 44.19 -17.80
CA VAL A 17 -7.73 42.80 -18.34
C VAL A 17 -6.49 42.06 -17.85
N THR A 18 -5.38 42.75 -17.53
CA THR A 18 -4.16 42.12 -17.06
C THR A 18 -4.19 41.73 -15.58
N LEU A 19 -5.11 42.27 -14.76
CA LEU A 19 -5.26 41.88 -13.36
C LEU A 19 -6.19 40.66 -13.14
N ALA A 20 -6.96 40.28 -14.16
CA ALA A 20 -7.83 39.09 -14.06
C ALA A 20 -7.13 37.75 -14.40
N GLY A 21 -5.85 37.79 -14.80
CA GLY A 21 -5.09 36.65 -15.27
C GLY A 21 -4.29 35.89 -14.23
N CYS A 22 -4.24 36.30 -12.97
CA CYS A 22 -3.50 35.62 -11.92
C CYS A 22 -4.43 35.19 -10.79
N GLY A 23 -5.03 34.00 -10.87
CA GLY A 23 -5.75 33.51 -9.70
C GLY A 23 -6.75 32.40 -9.88
N ALA A 24 -6.73 31.67 -10.97
CA ALA A 24 -7.35 30.35 -11.00
C ALA A 24 -6.23 29.32 -11.14
N LYS A 25 -5.56 28.99 -10.05
CA LYS A 25 -5.15 27.61 -9.87
C LYS A 25 -6.46 26.84 -9.82
N ASP A 26 -6.82 26.20 -10.92
CA ASP A 26 -7.69 25.05 -10.85
C ASP A 26 -7.04 24.14 -9.80
N ALA A 27 -7.56 24.15 -8.59
CA ALA A 27 -7.40 23.06 -7.67
C ALA A 27 -8.14 21.89 -8.35
N THR A 28 -7.47 21.24 -9.27
CA THR A 28 -7.79 19.88 -9.65
C THR A 28 -7.83 19.17 -8.30
N LYS A 29 -9.02 18.84 -7.81
CA LYS A 29 -9.16 17.95 -6.66
C LYS A 29 -8.37 16.73 -7.07
N GLU A 30 -7.17 16.53 -6.48
CA GLU A 30 -6.43 15.31 -6.65
C GLU A 30 -7.42 14.19 -6.34
N LYS A 31 -7.63 13.33 -7.33
CA LYS A 31 -8.55 12.20 -7.20
C LYS A 31 -7.92 11.29 -6.16
N VAL A 32 -8.51 11.27 -4.96
CA VAL A 32 -8.09 10.35 -3.92
C VAL A 32 -8.43 8.93 -4.38
N GLU A 33 -7.44 8.05 -4.45
CA GLU A 33 -7.59 6.65 -4.81
C GLU A 33 -7.89 5.83 -3.55
N GLN A 34 -9.01 5.10 -3.58
CA GLN A 34 -9.34 4.17 -2.50
C GLN A 34 -8.60 2.87 -2.74
N VAL A 35 -7.79 2.42 -1.77
CA VAL A 35 -7.00 1.19 -1.89
C VAL A 35 -7.24 0.32 -0.66
N THR A 36 -7.63 -0.91 -0.87
CA THR A 36 -7.77 -1.93 0.18
C THR A 36 -6.53 -2.82 0.20
N LEU A 37 -5.78 -2.76 1.30
CA LEU A 37 -4.64 -3.62 1.55
C LEU A 37 -5.00 -4.69 2.59
N ASN A 38 -4.83 -5.95 2.23
CA ASN A 38 -5.07 -7.08 3.13
C ASN A 38 -3.75 -7.70 3.57
N GLU A 39 -3.48 -7.67 4.89
CA GLU A 39 -2.27 -8.26 5.48
C GLU A 39 -2.53 -9.62 6.13
N VAL A 40 -1.52 -10.49 6.14
CA VAL A 40 -1.62 -11.84 6.73
C VAL A 40 -1.88 -11.80 8.23
N ALA A 41 -1.26 -10.88 8.94
CA ALA A 41 -1.37 -10.72 10.38
C ALA A 41 -0.91 -9.31 10.78
N HIS A 42 -1.45 -8.78 11.87
CA HIS A 42 -0.91 -7.56 12.45
C HIS A 42 0.37 -7.88 13.21
N SER A 43 1.52 -7.42 12.70
CA SER A 43 2.83 -7.85 13.18
C SER A 43 3.86 -6.72 13.19
N ILE A 44 4.73 -6.72 14.21
CA ILE A 44 5.86 -5.79 14.30
C ILE A 44 6.80 -5.88 13.08
N PHE A 45 6.83 -7.01 12.37
CA PHE A 45 7.60 -7.16 11.13
C PHE A 45 7.13 -6.23 10.02
N TYR A 46 5.91 -5.70 10.13
CA TYR A 46 5.29 -4.79 9.16
C TYR A 46 5.32 -3.33 9.64
N ALA A 47 6.09 -3.03 10.68
CA ALA A 47 6.19 -1.69 11.26
C ALA A 47 6.40 -0.58 10.23
N PRO A 48 7.22 -0.71 9.16
CA PRO A 48 7.34 0.34 8.15
C PRO A 48 6.01 0.71 7.48
N GLN A 49 5.13 -0.27 7.23
CA GLN A 49 3.80 -0.05 6.68
C GLN A 49 2.93 0.75 7.65
N TYR A 50 2.94 0.39 8.94
CA TYR A 50 2.13 1.10 9.95
C TYR A 50 2.64 2.52 10.17
N VAL A 51 3.96 2.73 10.16
CA VAL A 51 4.53 4.07 10.23
C VAL A 51 4.08 4.90 9.03
N ALA A 52 4.08 4.34 7.83
CA ALA A 52 3.63 5.05 6.63
C ALA A 52 2.13 5.43 6.70
N ILE A 53 1.30 4.60 7.33
CA ILE A 53 -0.11 4.90 7.57
C ILE A 53 -0.26 6.02 8.61
N GLU A 54 0.38 5.90 9.77
CA GLU A 54 0.25 6.84 10.88
C GLU A 54 0.84 8.22 10.56
N GLU A 55 1.93 8.27 9.80
CA GLU A 55 2.57 9.52 9.36
C GLU A 55 1.87 10.15 8.14
N GLY A 56 0.84 9.50 7.58
CA GLY A 56 0.04 10.03 6.48
C GLY A 56 0.70 9.94 5.11
N TYR A 57 1.75 9.17 4.91
CA TYR A 57 2.48 9.09 3.63
C TYR A 57 1.61 8.58 2.47
N PHE A 58 0.63 7.72 2.76
CA PHE A 58 -0.35 7.31 1.74
C PHE A 58 -1.27 8.46 1.33
N ALA A 59 -1.73 9.24 2.31
CA ALA A 59 -2.58 10.40 2.05
C ALA A 59 -1.85 11.49 1.26
N ASP A 60 -0.54 11.69 1.52
CA ASP A 60 0.32 12.62 0.78
C ASP A 60 0.45 12.23 -0.70
N GLU A 61 0.34 10.94 -1.01
CA GLU A 61 0.33 10.40 -2.37
C GLU A 61 -1.09 10.28 -2.96
N GLY A 62 -2.09 10.84 -2.31
CA GLY A 62 -3.48 10.81 -2.77
C GLY A 62 -4.15 9.44 -2.61
N ILE A 63 -3.66 8.60 -1.72
CA ILE A 63 -4.20 7.27 -1.43
C ILE A 63 -4.94 7.29 -0.10
N ASP A 64 -6.22 6.90 -0.12
CA ASP A 64 -6.98 6.58 1.09
C ASP A 64 -6.94 5.07 1.29
N LEU A 65 -6.05 4.65 2.21
CA LEU A 65 -5.73 3.24 2.43
C LEU A 65 -6.62 2.63 3.50
N MET A 66 -7.33 1.56 3.15
CA MET A 66 -8.04 0.69 4.08
C MET A 66 -7.21 -0.56 4.36
N LEU A 67 -6.77 -0.73 5.61
CA LEU A 67 -6.02 -1.92 6.06
C LEU A 67 -6.95 -2.96 6.65
N ILE A 68 -6.86 -4.19 6.14
CA ILE A 68 -7.62 -5.35 6.63
C ILE A 68 -6.64 -6.46 7.01
N THR A 69 -6.93 -7.20 8.08
CA THR A 69 -6.14 -8.37 8.49
C THR A 69 -6.89 -9.65 8.12
N GLY A 70 -6.31 -10.43 7.22
CA GLY A 70 -6.91 -11.68 6.71
C GLY A 70 -6.69 -12.91 7.56
N PHE A 71 -5.72 -12.88 8.50
CA PHE A 71 -5.35 -14.00 9.38
C PHE A 71 -4.89 -15.27 8.65
N GLY A 72 -4.15 -15.10 7.55
CA GLY A 72 -3.54 -16.19 6.79
C GLY A 72 -3.29 -15.81 5.35
N ALA A 73 -2.21 -16.34 4.74
CA ALA A 73 -1.86 -16.05 3.36
C ALA A 73 -2.92 -16.56 2.37
N ASP A 74 -3.56 -17.69 2.68
CA ASP A 74 -4.70 -18.25 1.96
C ASP A 74 -5.89 -17.28 1.89
N LYS A 75 -6.16 -16.58 2.99
CA LYS A 75 -7.25 -15.60 3.07
C LYS A 75 -6.92 -14.31 2.31
N VAL A 76 -5.68 -13.84 2.44
CA VAL A 76 -5.21 -12.68 1.68
C VAL A 76 -5.27 -12.96 0.19
N LEU A 77 -4.76 -14.13 -0.25
CA LEU A 77 -4.82 -14.53 -1.66
C LEU A 77 -6.26 -14.63 -2.17
N THR A 78 -7.17 -15.20 -1.37
CA THR A 78 -8.58 -15.29 -1.72
C THR A 78 -9.19 -13.90 -1.92
N ALA A 79 -8.93 -12.97 -0.99
CA ALA A 79 -9.43 -11.59 -1.08
C ALA A 79 -8.90 -10.87 -2.34
N MET A 80 -7.65 -11.11 -2.72
CA MET A 80 -7.07 -10.60 -3.97
C MET A 80 -7.79 -11.15 -5.21
N ILE A 81 -7.96 -12.47 -5.28
CA ILE A 81 -8.58 -13.14 -6.45
C ILE A 81 -10.07 -12.79 -6.56
N SER A 82 -10.76 -12.60 -5.43
CA SER A 82 -12.17 -12.21 -5.42
C SER A 82 -12.41 -10.72 -5.68
N GLY A 83 -11.36 -9.90 -5.68
CA GLY A 83 -11.48 -8.44 -5.83
C GLY A 83 -11.92 -7.72 -4.55
N GLU A 84 -11.88 -8.38 -3.40
CA GLU A 84 -12.15 -7.76 -2.09
C GLU A 84 -10.96 -6.94 -1.58
N ALA A 85 -9.77 -7.17 -2.10
CA ALA A 85 -8.58 -6.40 -1.81
C ALA A 85 -7.80 -6.09 -3.10
N ASP A 86 -7.25 -4.88 -3.18
CA ASP A 86 -6.44 -4.42 -4.30
C ASP A 86 -4.99 -4.87 -4.12
N ILE A 87 -4.50 -4.90 -2.88
CA ILE A 87 -3.14 -5.27 -2.53
C ILE A 87 -3.17 -6.34 -1.44
N GLY A 88 -2.40 -7.42 -1.64
CA GLY A 88 -2.15 -8.46 -0.64
C GLY A 88 -0.75 -8.36 -0.07
N PHE A 89 -0.63 -8.26 1.25
CA PHE A 89 0.64 -8.32 1.94
C PHE A 89 0.83 -9.69 2.58
N MET A 90 1.56 -10.56 1.89
CA MET A 90 1.73 -11.98 2.23
C MET A 90 3.08 -12.49 1.74
N GLY A 91 3.43 -13.72 2.09
CA GLY A 91 4.61 -14.39 1.55
C GLY A 91 4.45 -14.65 0.05
N ALA A 92 5.55 -14.49 -0.70
CA ALA A 92 5.55 -14.68 -2.16
C ALA A 92 5.21 -16.13 -2.58
N GLU A 93 5.37 -17.10 -1.68
CA GLU A 93 4.99 -18.50 -1.91
C GLU A 93 3.52 -18.67 -2.24
N ALA A 94 2.63 -17.82 -1.69
CA ALA A 94 1.20 -17.89 -1.98
C ALA A 94 0.90 -17.63 -3.46
N THR A 95 1.61 -16.72 -4.09
CA THR A 95 1.46 -16.44 -5.53
C THR A 95 1.97 -17.58 -6.41
N VAL A 96 3.03 -18.26 -5.95
CA VAL A 96 3.56 -19.47 -6.64
C VAL A 96 2.52 -20.59 -6.60
N TYR A 97 1.87 -20.83 -5.47
CA TYR A 97 0.81 -21.82 -5.36
C TYR A 97 -0.38 -21.49 -6.28
N ALA A 98 -0.84 -20.24 -6.28
CA ALA A 98 -1.91 -19.81 -7.16
C ALA A 98 -1.58 -20.04 -8.64
N TYR A 99 -0.35 -19.74 -9.04
CA TYR A 99 0.11 -19.99 -10.40
C TYR A 99 0.10 -21.49 -10.75
N LEU A 100 0.60 -22.33 -9.84
CA LEU A 100 0.65 -23.78 -10.05
C LEU A 100 -0.75 -24.43 -10.11
N GLU A 101 -1.73 -23.82 -9.44
CA GLU A 101 -3.13 -24.24 -9.48
C GLU A 101 -3.86 -23.78 -10.75
N GLY A 102 -3.20 -23.02 -11.62
CA GLY A 102 -3.73 -22.62 -12.92
C GLY A 102 -4.70 -21.45 -12.86
N THR A 103 -4.51 -20.51 -11.92
CA THR A 103 -5.29 -19.27 -11.83
C THR A 103 -5.19 -18.50 -13.15
N ALA A 104 -6.33 -18.15 -13.75
CA ALA A 104 -6.40 -17.48 -15.05
C ALA A 104 -5.86 -16.04 -15.00
N ASP A 105 -6.00 -15.38 -13.87
CA ASP A 105 -5.48 -14.03 -13.60
C ASP A 105 -4.54 -14.10 -12.39
N PRO A 106 -3.23 -14.32 -12.62
CA PRO A 106 -2.28 -14.54 -11.55
C PRO A 106 -1.98 -13.23 -10.80
N VAL A 107 -1.92 -13.33 -9.48
CA VAL A 107 -1.45 -12.25 -8.62
C VAL A 107 0.04 -11.98 -8.88
N VAL A 108 0.42 -10.71 -9.04
CA VAL A 108 1.78 -10.30 -9.37
C VAL A 108 2.47 -9.70 -8.15
N ASN A 109 3.67 -10.20 -7.81
CA ASN A 109 4.51 -9.59 -6.80
C ASN A 109 5.20 -8.35 -7.36
N PHE A 110 4.99 -7.17 -6.77
CA PHE A 110 5.55 -5.91 -7.25
C PHE A 110 6.51 -5.24 -6.26
N ALA A 111 6.44 -5.57 -4.97
CA ALA A 111 7.28 -4.97 -3.95
C ALA A 111 7.59 -5.96 -2.82
N GLN A 112 8.71 -5.72 -2.13
CA GLN A 112 9.12 -6.47 -0.96
C GLN A 112 9.31 -5.51 0.21
N LEU A 113 8.46 -5.62 1.25
CA LEU A 113 8.54 -4.79 2.44
C LEU A 113 9.60 -5.29 3.42
N THR A 114 9.73 -6.61 3.59
CA THR A 114 10.64 -7.23 4.54
C THR A 114 11.69 -8.07 3.82
N GLN A 115 12.97 -7.80 4.07
CA GLN A 115 14.06 -8.59 3.49
C GLN A 115 14.45 -9.81 4.34
N ARG A 116 14.10 -9.78 5.61
CA ARG A 116 14.44 -10.83 6.58
C ARG A 116 13.24 -11.09 7.46
N ALA A 117 12.45 -12.08 7.09
CA ALA A 117 11.47 -12.66 7.99
C ALA A 117 12.19 -13.68 8.88
N GLY A 118 12.15 -13.49 10.19
CA GLY A 118 12.74 -14.45 11.12
C GLY A 118 11.72 -15.53 11.46
N ASN A 119 12.01 -16.77 11.02
CA ASN A 119 11.32 -17.93 11.56
C ASN A 119 12.25 -18.56 12.60
N PHE A 120 11.73 -18.76 13.80
CA PHE A 120 12.49 -19.30 14.93
C PHE A 120 11.81 -20.56 15.44
N VAL A 121 12.60 -21.58 15.74
CA VAL A 121 12.11 -22.72 16.52
C VAL A 121 12.23 -22.34 17.99
N VAL A 122 11.11 -22.34 18.68
CA VAL A 122 11.03 -21.97 20.09
C VAL A 122 10.66 -23.19 20.90
N GLY A 123 11.51 -23.56 21.86
CA GLY A 123 11.23 -24.60 22.83
C GLY A 123 10.72 -24.04 24.17
N ARG A 124 10.08 -24.88 24.98
CA ARG A 124 9.61 -24.51 26.33
C ARG A 124 10.75 -24.34 27.32
N GLU A 125 11.86 -25.03 27.09
CA GLU A 125 13.04 -25.05 27.96
C GLU A 125 14.29 -24.66 27.16
N LYS A 126 15.27 -24.10 27.87
CA LYS A 126 16.56 -23.75 27.27
C LYS A 126 17.33 -25.02 26.95
N ASP A 127 17.73 -25.22 25.71
CA ASP A 127 18.61 -26.27 25.25
C ASP A 127 19.89 -25.68 24.65
N ASN A 128 20.98 -25.67 25.40
CA ASN A 128 22.28 -25.14 24.96
C ASN A 128 22.98 -26.07 23.95
N SER A 129 22.48 -27.28 23.76
CA SER A 129 23.02 -28.30 22.86
C SER A 129 22.05 -28.62 21.72
N PHE A 130 21.16 -27.69 21.35
CA PHE A 130 20.16 -27.90 20.32
C PHE A 130 20.81 -28.27 18.98
N THR A 131 20.28 -29.33 18.36
CA THR A 131 20.56 -29.72 16.97
C THR A 131 19.24 -30.03 16.28
N TRP A 132 19.19 -29.90 14.96
CA TRP A 132 17.99 -30.17 14.18
C TRP A 132 17.51 -31.62 14.28
N GLU A 133 18.42 -32.57 14.50
CA GLU A 133 18.10 -33.97 14.68
C GLU A 133 17.22 -34.23 15.89
N LYS A 134 17.28 -33.38 16.91
CA LYS A 134 16.40 -33.45 18.09
C LYS A 134 14.96 -33.24 17.79
N LEU A 135 14.61 -32.62 16.63
CA LEU A 135 13.24 -32.45 16.19
C LEU A 135 12.69 -33.70 15.50
N LYS A 136 13.51 -34.66 15.16
CA LYS A 136 13.05 -35.89 14.53
C LYS A 136 12.03 -36.61 15.42
N ASN A 137 10.88 -36.95 14.84
CA ASN A 137 9.73 -37.57 15.52
C ASN A 137 9.12 -36.73 16.66
N LYS A 138 9.31 -35.40 16.63
CA LYS A 138 8.62 -34.47 17.52
C LYS A 138 7.48 -33.77 16.78
N GLU A 139 6.45 -33.43 17.51
CA GLU A 139 5.43 -32.52 17.00
C GLU A 139 5.96 -31.09 17.03
N VAL A 140 5.93 -30.43 15.89
CA VAL A 140 6.35 -29.05 15.73
C VAL A 140 5.17 -28.26 15.15
N LEU A 141 4.77 -27.20 15.85
CA LEU A 141 3.75 -26.29 15.35
C LEU A 141 4.40 -25.40 14.28
N GLY A 142 3.96 -25.54 13.06
CA GLY A 142 4.41 -24.72 11.93
C GLY A 142 3.44 -23.60 11.59
N GLY A 143 3.82 -22.77 10.62
CA GLY A 143 2.92 -21.78 10.01
C GLY A 143 1.83 -22.46 9.18
N ARG A 144 0.79 -21.71 8.85
CA ARG A 144 -0.20 -22.15 7.87
C ARG A 144 0.42 -22.14 6.47
N LYS A 145 -0.03 -23.08 5.65
CA LYS A 145 0.18 -23.02 4.21
C LYS A 145 -0.64 -21.91 3.60
#